data_fcf8708c54666c09f1977724bb32e469
#
_entry.id   fcf8708c54666c09f1977724bb32e469
#
_cell.length_a   1.000
_cell.length_b   1.000
_cell.length_c   1.000
_cell.angle_alpha   90.00
_cell.angle_beta   90.00
_cell.angle_gamma   90.00
#
_symmetry.space_group_name_H-M   'P 1'
#
loop_
_entity.id
_entity.type
_entity.pdbx_description
1 polymer ?
#
loop_
_entity_poly.entity_id
_entity_poly.type
_entity_poly.pdbx_seq_one_letter_code
_entity_poly.pdbx_strand_id
1 'polypeptide(L)'
;MPLTVGEAKGCCHVAYDGVSNERYRFPAGDIWSVVDHWATSITGFKAVLLRSDRHLVLSFAGTDSIMDALVDLAQVGGSVPPQYPQALALTMAARSVARGRVLQLAGHSLGGGLAAYCSVSTGLTATTVNPAPLIGAATLGSLAENAQVTNYIAQGGEFVSSSPGRNPGTDIYVPSTGGTFGFFTDHMLANVAPAVPLPVKL
;
A
#
# COMPACT_ATOMS: atom_id res chain seq x y z
N MET A 1 11.97 9.43 7.00
CA MET A 1 10.90 10.28 6.42
C MET A 1 9.97 9.37 5.64
N PRO A 2 8.64 9.61 5.63
CA PRO A 2 7.72 8.88 4.78
C PRO A 2 8.05 9.09 3.29
N LEU A 3 7.57 8.19 2.44
CA LEU A 3 7.71 8.34 0.99
C LEU A 3 6.90 9.56 0.51
N THR A 4 7.39 10.24 -0.51
CA THR A 4 6.58 11.23 -1.24
C THR A 4 5.43 10.54 -1.96
N VAL A 5 4.40 11.28 -2.37
CA VAL A 5 3.27 10.73 -3.13
C VAL A 5 3.74 10.02 -4.41
N GLY A 6 4.77 10.55 -5.09
CA GLY A 6 5.33 9.94 -6.29
C GLY A 6 6.06 8.62 -6.03
N GLU A 7 6.85 8.55 -4.96
CA GLU A 7 7.53 7.32 -4.54
C GLU A 7 6.52 6.27 -4.09
N ALA A 8 5.54 6.64 -3.26
CA ALA A 8 4.49 5.73 -2.80
C ALA A 8 3.67 5.16 -3.97
N LYS A 9 3.19 6.04 -4.85
CA LYS A 9 2.44 5.68 -6.06
C LYS A 9 3.24 4.74 -6.96
N GLY A 10 4.54 5.04 -7.14
CA GLY A 10 5.45 4.19 -7.92
C GLY A 10 5.66 2.81 -7.29
N CYS A 11 5.93 2.75 -5.98
CA CYS A 11 6.07 1.47 -5.27
C CYS A 11 4.79 0.63 -5.34
N CYS A 12 3.63 1.27 -5.17
CA CYS A 12 2.34 0.61 -5.28
C CYS A 12 2.09 0.07 -6.70
N HIS A 13 2.42 0.85 -7.74
CA HIS A 13 2.27 0.41 -9.14
C HIS A 13 3.11 -0.84 -9.42
N VAL A 14 4.38 -0.83 -9.03
CA VAL A 14 5.28 -1.97 -9.26
C VAL A 14 4.84 -3.21 -8.47
N ALA A 15 4.12 -3.05 -7.33
CA ALA A 15 3.65 -4.19 -6.53
C ALA A 15 2.64 -5.08 -7.26
N TYR A 16 1.92 -4.56 -8.28
CA TYR A 16 0.95 -5.36 -9.03
C TYR A 16 1.61 -6.36 -9.97
N ASP A 17 2.66 -5.95 -10.71
CA ASP A 17 3.22 -6.73 -11.83
C ASP A 17 4.75 -6.84 -11.83
N GLY A 18 5.44 -6.19 -10.88
CA GLY A 18 6.90 -6.20 -10.80
C GLY A 18 7.47 -7.57 -10.46
N VAL A 19 8.51 -7.98 -11.15
CA VAL A 19 9.24 -9.23 -10.86
C VAL A 19 10.71 -8.95 -10.54
N SER A 20 11.35 -9.90 -9.84
CA SER A 20 12.73 -9.75 -9.37
C SER A 20 13.69 -9.39 -10.51
N ASN A 21 14.66 -8.53 -10.20
CA ASN A 21 15.67 -7.97 -11.10
C ASN A 21 15.19 -6.92 -12.11
N GLU A 22 13.91 -6.58 -12.13
CA GLU A 22 13.41 -5.45 -12.93
C GLU A 22 13.86 -4.12 -12.33
N ARG A 23 13.96 -3.13 -13.20
CA ARG A 23 14.32 -1.75 -12.84
C ARG A 23 13.29 -0.79 -13.41
N TYR A 24 13.02 0.25 -12.63
CA TYR A 24 12.05 1.28 -12.95
C TYR A 24 12.65 2.66 -12.73
N ARG A 25 12.37 3.60 -13.63
CA ARG A 25 12.64 5.02 -13.43
C ARG A 25 11.40 5.68 -12.85
N PHE A 26 11.51 6.21 -11.64
CA PHE A 26 10.42 6.93 -10.99
C PHE A 26 10.38 8.39 -11.46
N PRO A 27 9.25 9.11 -11.24
CA PRO A 27 9.05 10.48 -11.75
C PRO A 27 10.13 11.48 -11.33
N ALA A 28 10.70 11.35 -10.14
CA ALA A 28 11.81 12.19 -9.65
C ALA A 28 13.16 11.89 -10.31
N GLY A 29 13.23 10.89 -11.20
CA GLY A 29 14.45 10.45 -11.89
C GLY A 29 15.20 9.31 -11.20
N ASP A 30 14.87 8.99 -9.97
CA ASP A 30 15.50 7.89 -9.20
C ASP A 30 15.25 6.54 -9.88
N ILE A 31 16.27 5.68 -9.85
CA ILE A 31 16.17 4.30 -10.32
C ILE A 31 15.86 3.40 -9.13
N TRP A 32 14.81 2.60 -9.30
CA TRP A 32 14.39 1.61 -8.34
C TRP A 32 14.53 0.21 -8.93
N SER A 33 15.00 -0.73 -8.12
CA SER A 33 15.16 -2.13 -8.51
C SER A 33 14.25 -3.01 -7.68
N VAL A 34 13.59 -3.98 -8.30
CA VAL A 34 12.86 -5.05 -7.62
C VAL A 34 13.89 -6.06 -7.12
N VAL A 35 14.08 -6.11 -5.81
CA VAL A 35 15.01 -7.04 -5.14
C VAL A 35 14.40 -8.43 -5.08
N ASP A 36 13.11 -8.49 -4.73
CA ASP A 36 12.35 -9.74 -4.65
C ASP A 36 10.85 -9.48 -4.87
N HIS A 37 10.11 -10.53 -5.19
CA HIS A 37 8.66 -10.47 -5.37
C HIS A 37 7.97 -11.73 -4.86
N TRP A 38 6.73 -11.57 -4.41
CA TRP A 38 5.89 -12.66 -3.90
C TRP A 38 4.51 -12.55 -4.51
N ALA A 39 3.99 -13.67 -4.98
CA ALA A 39 2.62 -13.79 -5.46
C ALA A 39 2.05 -15.15 -5.09
N THR A 40 0.82 -15.18 -4.60
CA THR A 40 0.11 -16.43 -4.32
C THR A 40 -1.25 -16.43 -5.00
N SER A 41 -1.57 -17.49 -5.72
CA SER A 41 -2.86 -17.64 -6.39
C SER A 41 -4.00 -17.97 -5.42
N ILE A 42 -3.70 -18.51 -4.23
CA ILE A 42 -4.71 -18.93 -3.26
C ILE A 42 -5.41 -17.75 -2.60
N THR A 43 -4.63 -16.72 -2.21
CA THR A 43 -5.15 -15.54 -1.51
C THR A 43 -5.14 -14.28 -2.36
N GLY A 44 -4.60 -14.33 -3.59
CA GLY A 44 -4.36 -13.15 -4.42
C GLY A 44 -3.30 -12.20 -3.83
N PHE A 45 -2.56 -12.61 -2.80
CA PHE A 45 -1.53 -11.81 -2.17
C PHE A 45 -0.37 -11.56 -3.14
N LYS A 46 -0.01 -10.29 -3.34
CA LYS A 46 1.16 -9.87 -4.13
C LYS A 46 1.96 -8.83 -3.35
N ALA A 47 3.27 -8.93 -3.38
CA ALA A 47 4.17 -7.96 -2.78
C ALA A 47 5.51 -7.90 -3.52
N VAL A 48 6.18 -6.76 -3.45
CA VAL A 48 7.55 -6.57 -3.97
C VAL A 48 8.44 -5.89 -2.94
N LEU A 49 9.71 -6.28 -2.89
CA LEU A 49 10.74 -5.57 -2.17
C LEU A 49 11.51 -4.69 -3.15
N LEU A 50 11.38 -3.39 -3.01
CA LEU A 50 11.99 -2.37 -3.86
C LEU A 50 13.16 -1.70 -3.16
N ARG A 51 14.19 -1.38 -3.94
CA ARG A 51 15.37 -0.67 -3.47
C ARG A 51 15.75 0.47 -4.40
N SER A 52 15.99 1.65 -3.83
CA SER A 52 16.72 2.76 -4.45
C SER A 52 18.00 3.03 -3.65
N ASP A 53 18.71 4.09 -3.99
CA ASP A 53 19.88 4.52 -3.22
C ASP A 53 19.50 4.90 -1.78
N ARG A 54 18.32 5.53 -1.61
CA ARG A 54 17.85 6.06 -0.32
C ARG A 54 16.91 5.14 0.44
N HIS A 55 16.12 4.30 -0.25
CA HIS A 55 15.00 3.58 0.32
C HIS A 55 15.10 2.06 0.13
N LEU A 56 14.56 1.33 1.07
CA LEU A 56 14.18 -0.08 0.98
C LEU A 56 12.70 -0.16 1.35
N VAL A 57 11.85 -0.59 0.42
CA VAL A 57 10.39 -0.56 0.58
C VAL A 57 9.80 -1.91 0.27
N LEU A 58 9.04 -2.47 1.20
CA LEU A 58 8.14 -3.59 0.95
C LEU A 58 6.77 -3.04 0.60
N SER A 59 6.35 -3.24 -0.64
CA SER A 59 5.08 -2.73 -1.15
C SER A 59 4.10 -3.86 -1.43
N PHE A 60 2.86 -3.70 -0.97
CA PHE A 60 1.77 -4.66 -1.13
C PHE A 60 0.79 -4.17 -2.21
N ALA A 61 0.42 -5.06 -3.13
CA ALA A 61 -0.64 -4.79 -4.09
C ALA A 61 -2.02 -4.88 -3.44
N GLY A 62 -2.96 -4.14 -3.99
CA GLY A 62 -4.37 -4.37 -3.75
C GLY A 62 -4.87 -5.60 -4.51
N THR A 63 -6.18 -5.81 -4.52
CA THR A 63 -6.81 -6.84 -5.33
C THR A 63 -7.19 -6.32 -6.71
N ASP A 64 -7.21 -7.22 -7.68
CA ASP A 64 -7.65 -6.90 -9.04
C ASP A 64 -9.18 -6.62 -9.10
N SER A 65 -9.96 -7.12 -8.13
CA SER A 65 -11.39 -6.83 -7.97
C SER A 65 -11.66 -6.13 -6.64
N ILE A 66 -11.72 -4.81 -6.69
CA ILE A 66 -11.93 -3.94 -5.51
C ILE A 66 -13.29 -4.21 -4.87
N MET A 67 -14.33 -4.46 -5.69
CA MET A 67 -15.69 -4.70 -5.17
C MET A 67 -15.80 -6.03 -4.43
N ASP A 68 -15.20 -7.07 -4.98
CA ASP A 68 -15.19 -8.40 -4.34
C ASP A 68 -14.42 -8.33 -3.02
N ALA A 69 -13.29 -7.61 -2.99
CA ALA A 69 -12.52 -7.45 -1.76
C ALA A 69 -13.27 -6.68 -0.66
N LEU A 70 -14.03 -5.64 -1.00
CA LEU A 70 -14.84 -4.91 -0.03
C LEU A 70 -16.00 -5.76 0.50
N VAL A 71 -16.63 -6.53 -0.38
CA VAL A 71 -17.69 -7.48 0.00
C VAL A 71 -17.12 -8.57 0.90
N ASP A 72 -15.99 -9.17 0.54
CA ASP A 72 -15.33 -10.21 1.33
C ASP A 72 -14.87 -9.65 2.69
N LEU A 73 -14.32 -8.46 2.72
CA LEU A 73 -13.89 -7.81 3.96
C LEU A 73 -15.08 -7.54 4.91
N ALA A 74 -16.23 -7.15 4.35
CA ALA A 74 -17.46 -6.95 5.12
C ALA A 74 -18.06 -8.28 5.63
N GLN A 75 -17.88 -9.38 4.89
CA GLN A 75 -18.43 -10.71 5.23
C GLN A 75 -17.56 -11.48 6.25
N VAL A 76 -16.30 -11.12 6.44
CA VAL A 76 -15.36 -11.82 7.35
C VAL A 76 -15.76 -11.70 8.84
N GLY A 77 -16.84 -10.97 9.17
CA GLY A 77 -17.47 -11.02 10.49
C GLY A 77 -16.54 -10.70 11.67
N GLY A 78 -15.52 -9.86 11.46
CA GLY A 78 -14.58 -9.43 12.49
C GLY A 78 -13.32 -10.28 12.61
N SER A 79 -13.15 -11.35 11.86
CA SER A 79 -11.88 -12.09 11.78
C SER A 79 -10.87 -11.37 10.86
N VAL A 80 -9.58 -11.67 11.05
CA VAL A 80 -8.49 -11.08 10.25
C VAL A 80 -8.33 -11.90 8.97
N PRO A 81 -8.47 -11.30 7.76
CA PRO A 81 -8.23 -12.02 6.51
C PRO A 81 -6.83 -12.63 6.45
N PRO A 82 -6.64 -13.79 5.80
CA PRO A 82 -5.36 -14.52 5.80
C PRO A 82 -4.19 -13.73 5.17
N GLN A 83 -4.47 -12.76 4.32
CA GLN A 83 -3.45 -11.87 3.75
C GLN A 83 -2.74 -11.00 4.80
N TYR A 84 -3.42 -10.63 5.90
CA TYR A 84 -2.83 -9.81 6.96
C TYR A 84 -1.70 -10.53 7.71
N PRO A 85 -1.88 -11.75 8.25
CA PRO A 85 -0.78 -12.50 8.84
C PRO A 85 0.32 -12.85 7.81
N GLN A 86 -0.01 -13.08 6.54
CA GLN A 86 0.99 -13.27 5.48
C GLN A 86 1.85 -12.01 5.29
N ALA A 87 1.24 -10.84 5.20
CA ALA A 87 1.94 -9.56 5.08
C ALA A 87 2.84 -9.29 6.28
N LEU A 88 2.38 -9.60 7.50
CA LEU A 88 3.17 -9.43 8.72
C LEU A 88 4.38 -10.36 8.73
N ALA A 89 4.19 -11.64 8.41
CA ALA A 89 5.28 -12.61 8.34
C ALA A 89 6.34 -12.19 7.31
N LEU A 90 5.90 -11.75 6.12
CA LEU A 90 6.80 -11.24 5.08
C LEU A 90 7.53 -9.97 5.52
N THR A 91 6.84 -9.05 6.22
CA THR A 91 7.44 -7.83 6.76
C THR A 91 8.56 -8.15 7.74
N MET A 92 8.35 -9.11 8.63
CA MET A 92 9.38 -9.56 9.60
C MET A 92 10.57 -10.20 8.88
N ALA A 93 10.33 -11.03 7.86
CA ALA A 93 11.38 -11.61 7.04
C ALA A 93 12.17 -10.54 6.29
N ALA A 94 11.51 -9.60 5.62
CA ALA A 94 12.16 -8.50 4.90
C ALA A 94 13.00 -7.62 5.84
N ARG A 95 12.49 -7.35 7.05
CA ARG A 95 13.23 -6.61 8.08
C ARG A 95 14.53 -7.32 8.51
N SER A 96 14.51 -8.65 8.65
CA SER A 96 15.68 -9.42 9.06
C SER A 96 16.81 -9.39 8.03
N VAL A 97 16.48 -9.24 6.74
CA VAL A 97 17.46 -9.20 5.63
C VAL A 97 17.79 -7.76 5.15
N ALA A 98 17.28 -6.75 5.80
CA ALA A 98 17.45 -5.35 5.41
C ALA A 98 18.91 -4.83 5.53
N ARG A 99 19.83 -5.60 6.16
CA ARG A 99 21.27 -5.30 6.26
C ARG A 99 21.58 -3.87 6.73
N GLY A 100 20.90 -3.42 7.78
CA GLY A 100 21.10 -2.09 8.36
C GLY A 100 20.35 -0.95 7.64
N ARG A 101 19.65 -1.21 6.54
CA ARG A 101 18.73 -0.25 5.93
C ARG A 101 17.42 -0.19 6.71
N VAL A 102 16.82 1.00 6.76
CA VAL A 102 15.49 1.15 7.34
C VAL A 102 14.46 0.66 6.31
N LEU A 103 13.76 -0.43 6.65
CA LEU A 103 12.64 -0.92 5.85
C LEU A 103 11.44 0.01 6.04
N GLN A 104 10.82 0.41 4.94
CA GLN A 104 9.54 1.10 4.90
C GLN A 104 8.48 0.22 4.22
N LEU A 105 7.22 0.54 4.47
CA LEU A 105 6.09 -0.19 3.90
C LEU A 105 5.32 0.72 2.95
N ALA A 106 4.77 0.16 1.90
CA ALA A 106 3.86 0.86 1.01
C ALA A 106 2.70 -0.06 0.59
N GLY A 107 1.59 0.53 0.12
CA GLY A 107 0.49 -0.25 -0.40
C GLY A 107 -0.66 0.61 -0.92
N HIS A 108 -1.41 0.05 -1.85
CA HIS A 108 -2.60 0.66 -2.45
C HIS A 108 -3.82 -0.19 -2.17
N SER A 109 -4.96 0.42 -1.90
CA SER A 109 -6.22 -0.28 -1.67
C SER A 109 -6.10 -1.29 -0.52
N LEU A 110 -6.46 -2.56 -0.71
CA LEU A 110 -6.24 -3.63 0.28
C LEU A 110 -4.76 -3.71 0.70
N GLY A 111 -3.81 -3.57 -0.25
CA GLY A 111 -2.38 -3.51 0.06
C GLY A 111 -2.02 -2.35 0.98
N GLY A 112 -2.74 -1.23 0.89
CA GLY A 112 -2.65 -0.11 1.83
C GLY A 112 -3.07 -0.50 3.24
N GLY A 113 -4.17 -1.24 3.38
CA GLY A 113 -4.60 -1.84 4.64
C GLY A 113 -3.56 -2.81 5.22
N LEU A 114 -2.96 -3.67 4.37
CA LEU A 114 -1.89 -4.58 4.77
C LEU A 114 -0.66 -3.81 5.28
N ALA A 115 -0.24 -2.75 4.58
CA ALA A 115 0.88 -1.91 4.98
C ALA A 115 0.61 -1.20 6.32
N ALA A 116 -0.60 -0.66 6.50
CA ALA A 116 -1.03 -0.01 7.73
C ALA A 116 -1.04 -1.00 8.91
N TYR A 117 -1.60 -2.19 8.72
CA TYR A 117 -1.59 -3.26 9.74
C TYR A 117 -0.17 -3.65 10.15
N CYS A 118 0.71 -3.86 9.17
CA CYS A 118 2.12 -4.19 9.43
C CYS A 118 2.83 -3.04 10.15
N SER A 119 2.55 -1.78 9.79
CA SER A 119 3.10 -0.60 10.47
C SER A 119 2.72 -0.58 11.94
N VAL A 120 1.42 -0.72 12.25
CA VAL A 120 0.92 -0.77 13.63
C VAL A 120 1.55 -1.90 14.43
N SER A 121 1.70 -3.08 13.80
CA SER A 121 2.23 -4.29 14.46
C SER A 121 3.74 -4.24 14.68
N THR A 122 4.51 -3.50 13.86
CA THR A 122 5.99 -3.54 13.87
C THR A 122 6.67 -2.23 14.22
N GLY A 123 5.93 -1.11 14.21
CA GLY A 123 6.46 0.24 14.37
C GLY A 123 7.21 0.77 13.13
N LEU A 124 7.17 0.05 11.99
CA LEU A 124 7.76 0.53 10.74
C LEU A 124 6.92 1.64 10.13
N THR A 125 7.57 2.61 9.48
CA THR A 125 6.86 3.65 8.73
C THR A 125 6.17 3.07 7.51
N ALA A 126 4.91 3.41 7.30
CA ALA A 126 4.16 3.06 6.09
C ALA A 126 3.68 4.31 5.34
N THR A 127 3.61 4.20 4.02
CA THR A 127 2.97 5.21 3.15
C THR A 127 1.99 4.50 2.23
N THR A 128 0.73 4.87 2.32
CA THR A 128 -0.35 4.21 1.59
C THR A 128 -0.99 5.13 0.56
N VAL A 129 -1.64 4.57 -0.43
CA VAL A 129 -2.42 5.29 -1.45
C VAL A 129 -3.81 4.69 -1.49
N ASN A 130 -4.85 5.50 -1.24
CA ASN A 130 -6.25 5.08 -1.16
C ASN A 130 -6.43 3.77 -0.38
N PRO A 131 -5.96 3.68 0.88
CA PRO A 131 -5.94 2.42 1.61
C PRO A 131 -7.34 1.93 1.94
N ALA A 132 -7.53 0.62 1.95
CA ALA A 132 -8.70 0.02 2.58
C ALA A 132 -8.57 0.15 4.11
N PRO A 133 -9.62 0.62 4.82
CA PRO A 133 -9.60 0.74 6.26
C PRO A 133 -9.41 -0.61 6.96
N LEU A 134 -8.79 -0.60 8.13
CA LEU A 134 -8.71 -1.77 9.00
C LEU A 134 -10.06 -2.00 9.67
N ILE A 135 -10.54 -3.26 9.67
CA ILE A 135 -11.84 -3.66 10.21
C ILE A 135 -11.66 -4.74 11.28
N GLY A 136 -12.52 -4.75 12.28
CA GLY A 136 -12.57 -5.79 13.30
C GLY A 136 -11.24 -5.96 14.04
N ALA A 137 -10.78 -7.20 14.16
CA ALA A 137 -9.55 -7.52 14.89
C ALA A 137 -8.28 -6.96 14.21
N ALA A 138 -8.32 -6.65 12.90
CA ALA A 138 -7.21 -6.01 12.21
C ALA A 138 -6.95 -4.56 12.66
N THR A 139 -7.90 -3.89 13.35
CA THR A 139 -7.73 -2.52 13.86
C THR A 139 -6.65 -2.41 14.93
N LEU A 140 -6.28 -3.51 15.59
CA LEU A 140 -5.28 -3.60 16.66
C LEU A 140 -5.54 -2.61 17.84
N GLY A 141 -6.77 -2.13 17.96
CA GLY A 141 -7.22 -1.29 19.08
C GLY A 141 -6.36 -0.03 19.29
N SER A 142 -5.92 0.20 20.53
CA SER A 142 -5.12 1.37 20.91
C SER A 142 -3.71 1.40 20.30
N LEU A 143 -3.17 0.29 19.84
CA LEU A 143 -1.86 0.26 19.16
C LEU A 143 -1.85 1.13 17.90
N ALA A 144 -3.00 1.27 17.23
CA ALA A 144 -3.11 2.10 16.04
C ALA A 144 -2.97 3.61 16.30
N GLU A 145 -3.04 4.08 17.56
CA GLU A 145 -2.92 5.50 17.91
C GLU A 145 -1.50 6.04 17.67
N ASN A 146 -0.49 5.19 17.77
CA ASN A 146 0.92 5.53 17.56
C ASN A 146 1.43 5.10 16.18
N ALA A 147 0.56 4.77 15.24
CA ALA A 147 0.95 4.29 13.93
C ALA A 147 1.72 5.36 13.12
N GLN A 148 2.84 4.97 12.54
CA GLN A 148 3.63 5.83 11.66
C GLN A 148 3.18 5.65 10.21
N VAL A 149 1.92 5.95 9.94
CA VAL A 149 1.30 5.80 8.61
C VAL A 149 0.98 7.17 8.03
N THR A 150 1.33 7.36 6.77
CA THR A 150 0.88 8.50 5.95
C THR A 150 -0.01 7.95 4.84
N ASN A 151 -1.26 8.39 4.80
CA ASN A 151 -2.24 7.95 3.80
C ASN A 151 -2.45 9.06 2.77
N TYR A 152 -2.09 8.83 1.51
CA TYR A 152 -2.47 9.71 0.40
C TYR A 152 -3.83 9.28 -0.14
N ILE A 153 -4.83 10.15 -0.02
CA ILE A 153 -6.22 9.87 -0.38
C ILE A 153 -6.65 10.81 -1.49
N ALA A 154 -7.21 10.27 -2.57
CA ALA A 154 -7.74 11.05 -3.68
C ALA A 154 -8.92 11.90 -3.24
N GLN A 155 -8.93 13.19 -3.63
CA GLN A 155 -10.05 14.10 -3.35
C GLN A 155 -11.24 13.80 -4.25
N GLY A 156 -12.43 13.92 -3.69
CA GLY A 156 -13.68 14.05 -4.44
C GLY A 156 -14.55 12.82 -4.56
N GLY A 157 -14.01 11.63 -4.76
CA GLY A 157 -14.84 10.44 -5.03
C GLY A 157 -14.29 9.13 -4.51
N GLU A 158 -13.15 9.17 -3.89
CA GLU A 158 -12.53 7.95 -3.35
C GLU A 158 -13.38 7.40 -2.19
N PHE A 159 -13.97 6.20 -2.40
CA PHE A 159 -14.92 5.62 -1.45
C PHE A 159 -14.32 4.49 -0.61
N VAL A 160 -13.24 3.84 -1.08
CA VAL A 160 -12.62 2.70 -0.37
C VAL A 160 -12.06 3.16 0.97
N SER A 161 -11.28 4.25 0.97
CA SER A 161 -10.70 4.79 2.20
C SER A 161 -11.74 5.38 3.16
N SER A 162 -12.93 5.69 2.65
CA SER A 162 -14.08 6.19 3.42
C SER A 162 -15.03 5.09 3.88
N SER A 163 -14.76 3.84 3.53
CA SER A 163 -15.54 2.68 3.96
C SER A 163 -15.47 2.50 5.48
N PRO A 164 -16.46 1.83 6.11
CA PRO A 164 -16.42 1.59 7.55
C PRO A 164 -15.14 0.90 8.01
N GLY A 165 -14.48 1.45 9.03
CA GLY A 165 -13.23 0.94 9.57
C GLY A 165 -12.35 2.06 10.12
N ARG A 166 -11.05 1.79 10.24
CA ARG A 166 -10.06 2.74 10.76
C ARG A 166 -8.87 2.86 9.81
N ASN A 167 -8.55 4.09 9.40
CA ASN A 167 -7.28 4.42 8.77
C ASN A 167 -6.32 4.92 9.86
N PRO A 168 -5.33 4.12 10.29
CA PRO A 168 -4.36 4.60 11.25
C PRO A 168 -3.42 5.63 10.62
N GLY A 169 -2.92 6.57 11.43
CA GLY A 169 -1.94 7.58 11.00
C GLY A 169 -2.56 8.88 10.51
N THR A 170 -1.95 9.51 9.51
CA THR A 170 -2.31 10.84 9.01
C THR A 170 -2.78 10.77 7.57
N ASP A 171 -3.96 11.32 7.31
CA ASP A 171 -4.54 11.44 5.98
C ASP A 171 -4.08 12.72 5.30
N ILE A 172 -3.60 12.60 4.07
CA ILE A 172 -3.22 13.72 3.18
C ILE A 172 -4.05 13.59 1.90
N TYR A 173 -4.95 14.53 1.71
CA TYR A 173 -5.80 14.55 0.53
C TYR A 173 -5.06 15.16 -0.67
N VAL A 174 -5.06 14.44 -1.78
CA VAL A 174 -4.37 14.83 -3.02
C VAL A 174 -5.34 14.96 -4.20
N PRO A 175 -5.06 15.80 -5.19
CA PRO A 175 -5.92 15.93 -6.37
C PRO A 175 -6.15 14.58 -7.06
N SER A 176 -7.32 14.43 -7.67
CA SER A 176 -7.68 13.30 -8.53
C SER A 176 -8.31 13.77 -9.83
N THR A 177 -8.45 12.87 -10.80
CA THR A 177 -9.07 13.19 -12.12
C THR A 177 -10.53 12.75 -12.24
N GLY A 178 -11.07 12.00 -11.28
CA GLY A 178 -12.37 11.35 -11.42
C GLY A 178 -13.59 12.26 -11.23
N GLY A 179 -13.42 13.41 -10.58
CA GLY A 179 -14.52 14.35 -10.33
C GLY A 179 -15.67 13.76 -9.49
N THR A 180 -16.85 14.41 -9.53
CA THR A 180 -18.00 14.10 -8.65
C THR A 180 -18.59 12.69 -8.86
N PHE A 181 -18.33 12.03 -9.99
CA PHE A 181 -18.79 10.67 -10.31
C PHE A 181 -17.64 9.66 -10.38
N GLY A 182 -16.47 10.03 -9.87
CA GLY A 182 -15.24 9.26 -10.00
C GLY A 182 -15.03 8.11 -9.01
N PHE A 183 -16.08 7.56 -8.38
CA PHE A 183 -15.96 6.57 -7.31
C PHE A 183 -14.95 5.46 -7.58
N PHE A 184 -14.96 4.88 -8.76
CA PHE A 184 -14.02 3.82 -9.15
C PHE A 184 -12.74 4.39 -9.76
N THR A 185 -12.84 5.44 -10.55
CA THR A 185 -11.70 6.03 -11.25
C THR A 185 -10.75 6.73 -10.27
N ASP A 186 -11.25 7.42 -9.24
CA ASP A 186 -10.43 8.08 -8.23
C ASP A 186 -9.67 7.09 -7.35
N HIS A 187 -10.18 5.86 -7.22
CA HIS A 187 -9.47 4.80 -6.51
C HIS A 187 -8.22 4.32 -7.27
N MET A 188 -8.21 4.38 -8.59
CA MET A 188 -7.10 3.87 -9.41
C MET A 188 -5.83 4.71 -9.25
N LEU A 189 -4.67 4.07 -9.09
CA LEU A 189 -3.37 4.73 -8.93
C LEU A 189 -3.07 5.79 -10.00
N ALA A 190 -3.47 5.56 -11.25
CA ALA A 190 -3.24 6.49 -12.34
C ALA A 190 -3.89 7.86 -12.08
N ASN A 191 -5.03 7.87 -11.40
CA ASN A 191 -5.86 9.05 -11.17
C ASN A 191 -5.53 9.79 -9.86
N VAL A 192 -4.79 9.16 -8.96
CA VAL A 192 -4.29 9.79 -7.72
C VAL A 192 -3.12 10.68 -8.05
N ALA A 193 -3.17 11.96 -7.65
CA ALA A 193 -2.14 12.96 -7.96
C ALA A 193 -1.71 12.88 -9.45
N PRO A 194 -2.61 13.20 -10.42
CA PRO A 194 -2.41 12.93 -11.85
C PRO A 194 -1.21 13.66 -12.45
N ALA A 195 -0.79 14.78 -11.85
CA ALA A 195 0.44 15.49 -12.23
C ALA A 195 1.72 14.69 -11.98
N VAL A 196 1.64 13.61 -11.20
CA VAL A 196 2.76 12.70 -10.91
C VAL A 196 2.56 11.41 -11.71
N PRO A 197 3.32 11.19 -12.80
CA PRO A 197 3.15 10.01 -13.64
C PRO A 197 3.54 8.72 -12.90
N LEU A 198 3.15 7.58 -13.47
CA LEU A 198 3.61 6.26 -13.01
C LEU A 198 5.07 6.03 -13.46
N PRO A 199 5.82 5.14 -12.79
CA PRO A 199 7.19 4.80 -13.16
C PRO A 199 7.24 4.10 -14.51
N VAL A 200 8.40 4.22 -15.18
CA VAL A 200 8.67 3.56 -16.45
C VAL A 200 9.65 2.42 -16.22
N LYS A 201 9.31 1.24 -16.71
CA LYS A 201 10.20 0.07 -16.71
C LYS A 201 11.38 0.30 -17.65
N LEU A 202 12.59 -0.07 -17.23
CA LEU A 202 13.85 0.10 -17.97
C LEU A 202 14.31 -1.18 -18.66
#